data_ace358004129acb540b2ad22c1231689
#
_entry.id   ace358004129acb540b2ad22c1231689
#
_cell.length_a   1.000
_cell.length_b   1.000
_cell.length_c   1.000
_cell.angle_alpha   90.00
_cell.angle_beta   90.00
_cell.angle_gamma   90.00
#
_symmetry.space_group_name_H-M   'P 1'
#
loop_
_entity.id
_entity.type
_entity.pdbx_description
1 polymer ?
#
loop_
_entity_poly.entity_id
_entity_poly.type
_entity_poly.pdbx_seq_one_letter_code
_entity_poly.pdbx_strand_id
1 'polypeptide(L)'
;KKKYDHFMMKEIMEEPKVARRLLLSIETDQKAQFHKLIDLIKSAHKVAFVAAGSSYHATLLGAYFLHKCGVEAQTIIASEFEHFAFIDKDSLVIAFSQSGETMDVIDALKYAKSKGAKIASVVNVPYSTVQRMSDLSLNILAGQEVCVAATKSFINQLLILLAIANQFGYECALASIPDAIKSVFIHEIAIRKIAKELAKHRDLYIIGRGLSYPVAREMALKIKEISYIH
;
A
#
# COMPACT_ATOMS: atom_id res chain seq x y z
N LYS A 1 3.42 30.82 -11.00
CA LYS A 1 3.67 30.76 -9.53
C LYS A 1 3.48 29.30 -9.10
N LYS A 2 4.48 28.69 -8.43
CA LYS A 2 4.32 27.37 -7.83
C LYS A 2 3.28 27.50 -6.72
N LYS A 3 2.23 26.67 -6.74
CA LYS A 3 1.17 26.66 -5.74
C LYS A 3 1.66 26.11 -4.38
N TYR A 4 2.68 25.27 -4.42
CA TYR A 4 3.29 24.62 -3.26
C TYR A 4 4.82 24.76 -3.31
N ASP A 5 5.45 24.95 -2.16
CA ASP A 5 6.91 25.09 -2.04
C ASP A 5 7.63 23.73 -2.19
N HIS A 6 6.96 22.63 -1.79
CA HIS A 6 7.50 21.28 -1.80
C HIS A 6 6.61 20.29 -2.55
N PHE A 7 7.21 19.35 -3.26
CA PHE A 7 6.50 18.28 -3.95
C PHE A 7 5.66 17.44 -2.99
N MET A 8 6.17 17.11 -1.80
CA MET A 8 5.44 16.33 -0.80
C MET A 8 4.10 16.96 -0.43
N MET A 9 4.07 18.28 -0.15
CA MET A 9 2.81 18.97 0.15
C MET A 9 1.84 18.92 -1.02
N LYS A 10 2.33 19.10 -2.25
CA LYS A 10 1.51 18.98 -3.46
C LYS A 10 0.88 17.58 -3.55
N GLU A 11 1.68 16.54 -3.34
CA GLU A 11 1.28 15.13 -3.45
C GLU A 11 0.26 14.75 -2.36
N ILE A 12 0.47 15.22 -1.13
CA ILE A 12 -0.52 15.07 -0.04
C ILE A 12 -1.86 15.72 -0.43
N MET A 13 -1.84 16.93 -0.98
CA MET A 13 -3.06 17.64 -1.37
C MET A 13 -3.75 17.01 -2.59
N GLU A 14 -3.07 16.14 -3.35
CA GLU A 14 -3.65 15.36 -4.45
C GLU A 14 -4.36 14.08 -3.98
N GLU A 15 -4.11 13.61 -2.76
CA GLU A 15 -4.62 12.32 -2.24
C GLU A 15 -6.15 12.14 -2.41
N PRO A 16 -7.01 13.10 -2.06
CA PRO A 16 -8.46 12.91 -2.25
C PRO A 16 -8.86 12.71 -3.71
N LYS A 17 -8.15 13.37 -4.62
CA LYS A 17 -8.41 13.27 -6.07
C LYS A 17 -7.99 11.92 -6.61
N VAL A 18 -6.78 11.45 -6.26
CA VAL A 18 -6.27 10.16 -6.75
C VAL A 18 -7.01 8.98 -6.11
N ALA A 19 -7.43 9.12 -4.84
CA ALA A 19 -8.28 8.16 -4.17
C ALA A 19 -9.63 7.98 -4.89
N ARG A 20 -10.32 9.08 -5.21
CA ARG A 20 -11.58 9.04 -5.96
C ARG A 20 -11.41 8.41 -7.34
N ARG A 21 -10.31 8.75 -8.05
CA ARG A 21 -9.99 8.17 -9.35
C ARG A 21 -9.79 6.66 -9.27
N LEU A 22 -9.07 6.18 -8.26
CA LEU A 22 -8.84 4.77 -8.05
C LEU A 22 -10.15 4.02 -7.79
N LEU A 23 -10.97 4.50 -6.85
CA LEU A 23 -12.25 3.87 -6.52
C LEU A 23 -13.16 3.78 -7.74
N LEU A 24 -13.24 4.84 -8.56
CA LEU A 24 -13.99 4.80 -9.81
C LEU A 24 -13.41 3.76 -10.77
N SER A 25 -12.09 3.68 -10.90
CA SER A 25 -11.45 2.76 -11.84
C SER A 25 -11.66 1.29 -11.49
N ILE A 26 -11.68 0.90 -10.21
CA ILE A 26 -11.99 -0.49 -9.81
C ILE A 26 -13.46 -0.86 -10.05
N GLU A 27 -14.33 0.12 -10.23
CA GLU A 27 -15.73 -0.10 -10.61
C GLU A 27 -15.96 -0.05 -12.14
N THR A 28 -15.00 0.48 -12.89
CA THR A 28 -15.08 0.69 -14.35
C THR A 28 -13.92 0.00 -15.10
N ASP A 29 -12.85 0.72 -15.37
CA ASP A 29 -11.76 0.31 -16.27
C ASP A 29 -10.98 -0.92 -15.76
N GLN A 30 -10.82 -1.06 -14.46
CA GLN A 30 -10.12 -2.18 -13.83
C GLN A 30 -11.07 -3.20 -13.18
N LYS A 31 -12.37 -3.07 -13.40
CA LYS A 31 -13.38 -3.93 -12.76
C LYS A 31 -13.13 -5.41 -13.00
N ALA A 32 -12.88 -5.81 -14.23
CA ALA A 32 -12.64 -7.21 -14.58
C ALA A 32 -11.38 -7.76 -13.88
N GLN A 33 -10.29 -6.98 -13.87
CA GLN A 33 -9.04 -7.35 -13.21
C GLN A 33 -9.21 -7.42 -11.69
N PHE A 34 -9.96 -6.47 -11.12
CA PHE A 34 -10.24 -6.45 -9.68
C PHE A 34 -11.05 -7.70 -9.26
N HIS A 35 -12.13 -8.02 -9.98
CA HIS A 35 -12.90 -9.24 -9.70
C HIS A 35 -12.06 -10.51 -9.87
N LYS A 36 -11.22 -10.58 -10.92
CA LYS A 36 -10.32 -11.71 -11.12
C LYS A 36 -9.32 -11.85 -9.96
N LEU A 37 -8.83 -10.74 -9.38
CA LEU A 37 -7.98 -10.78 -8.19
C LEU A 37 -8.74 -11.36 -6.99
N ILE A 38 -9.99 -10.95 -6.78
CA ILE A 38 -10.84 -11.49 -5.71
C ILE A 38 -11.05 -13.00 -5.88
N ASP A 39 -11.30 -13.47 -7.10
CA ASP A 39 -11.47 -14.90 -7.39
C ASP A 39 -10.17 -15.68 -7.15
N LEU A 40 -9.00 -15.11 -7.49
CA LEU A 40 -7.70 -15.69 -7.18
C LEU A 40 -7.49 -15.81 -5.67
N ILE A 41 -7.83 -14.78 -4.89
CA ILE A 41 -7.71 -14.82 -3.42
C ILE A 41 -8.64 -15.90 -2.84
N LYS A 42 -9.88 -16.01 -3.33
CA LYS A 42 -10.86 -17.02 -2.88
C LYS A 42 -10.41 -18.44 -3.19
N SER A 43 -9.72 -18.65 -4.30
CA SER A 43 -9.31 -19.99 -4.77
C SER A 43 -7.92 -20.41 -4.27
N ALA A 44 -7.11 -19.47 -3.79
CA ALA A 44 -5.75 -19.78 -3.33
C ALA A 44 -5.78 -20.52 -1.99
N HIS A 45 -4.94 -21.53 -1.86
CA HIS A 45 -4.73 -22.22 -0.58
C HIS A 45 -3.94 -21.33 0.40
N LYS A 46 -3.04 -20.49 -0.11
CA LYS A 46 -2.25 -19.53 0.65
C LYS A 46 -2.21 -18.20 -0.09
N VAL A 47 -2.37 -17.11 0.64
CA VAL A 47 -2.21 -15.75 0.12
C VAL A 47 -1.03 -15.09 0.82
N ALA A 48 -0.04 -14.64 0.04
CA ALA A 48 1.11 -13.93 0.56
C ALA A 48 1.23 -12.55 -0.11
N PHE A 49 1.27 -11.50 0.68
CA PHE A 49 1.67 -10.18 0.23
C PHE A 49 3.19 -10.04 0.33
N VAL A 50 3.80 -9.46 -0.71
CA VAL A 50 5.22 -9.14 -0.71
C VAL A 50 5.44 -7.68 -1.09
N ALA A 51 6.20 -6.97 -0.28
CA ALA A 51 6.46 -5.55 -0.46
C ALA A 51 7.70 -5.09 0.34
N ALA A 52 8.14 -3.86 0.09
CA ALA A 52 9.20 -3.19 0.84
C ALA A 52 8.73 -1.80 1.32
N GLY A 53 9.35 -1.28 2.39
CA GLY A 53 9.12 0.07 2.89
C GLY A 53 7.65 0.38 3.21
N SER A 54 7.15 1.52 2.74
CA SER A 54 5.74 1.94 2.94
C SER A 54 4.74 0.94 2.39
N SER A 55 5.03 0.33 1.24
CA SER A 55 4.18 -0.71 0.65
C SER A 55 4.06 -1.93 1.57
N TYR A 56 5.12 -2.30 2.29
CA TYR A 56 5.06 -3.37 3.29
C TYR A 56 4.13 -3.00 4.46
N HIS A 57 4.18 -1.76 4.94
CA HIS A 57 3.27 -1.31 6.00
C HIS A 57 1.81 -1.27 5.52
N ALA A 58 1.58 -0.90 4.25
CA ALA A 58 0.25 -0.98 3.65
C ALA A 58 -0.26 -2.42 3.61
N THR A 59 0.56 -3.37 3.15
CA THR A 59 0.16 -4.78 3.07
C THR A 59 -0.05 -5.41 4.46
N LEU A 60 0.70 -4.99 5.47
CA LEU A 60 0.49 -5.44 6.85
C LEU A 60 -0.89 -5.01 7.37
N LEU A 61 -1.31 -3.77 7.08
CA LEU A 61 -2.65 -3.30 7.42
C LEU A 61 -3.72 -4.03 6.61
N GLY A 62 -3.47 -4.29 5.32
CA GLY A 62 -4.35 -5.08 4.46
C GLY A 62 -4.57 -6.51 4.95
N ALA A 63 -3.51 -7.18 5.42
CA ALA A 63 -3.63 -8.50 6.04
C ALA A 63 -4.52 -8.45 7.29
N TYR A 64 -4.39 -7.41 8.10
CA TYR A 64 -5.27 -7.24 9.28
C TYR A 64 -6.74 -7.04 8.90
N PHE A 65 -7.04 -6.33 7.81
CA PHE A 65 -8.41 -6.21 7.30
C PHE A 65 -8.96 -7.56 6.88
N LEU A 66 -8.19 -8.35 6.14
CA LEU A 66 -8.58 -9.69 5.67
C LEU A 66 -8.76 -10.67 6.83
N HIS A 67 -7.87 -10.65 7.82
CA HIS A 67 -7.99 -11.49 9.02
C HIS A 67 -9.29 -11.23 9.77
N LYS A 68 -9.75 -9.98 9.83
CA LYS A 68 -11.06 -9.66 10.43
C LYS A 68 -12.24 -10.27 9.66
N CYS A 69 -12.04 -10.60 8.40
CA CYS A 69 -13.02 -11.27 7.55
C CYS A 69 -12.82 -12.80 7.48
N GLY A 70 -11.93 -13.34 8.30
CA GLY A 70 -11.62 -14.77 8.30
C GLY A 70 -10.77 -15.25 7.11
N VAL A 71 -10.15 -14.33 6.38
CA VAL A 71 -9.24 -14.64 5.26
C VAL A 71 -7.80 -14.54 5.75
N GLU A 72 -7.08 -15.65 5.74
CA GLU A 72 -5.68 -15.68 6.10
C GLU A 72 -4.82 -15.11 4.96
N ALA A 73 -4.05 -14.08 5.25
CA ALA A 73 -3.09 -13.48 4.34
C ALA A 73 -1.79 -13.16 5.10
N GLN A 74 -0.69 -13.71 4.65
CA GLN A 74 0.62 -13.44 5.22
C GLN A 74 1.26 -12.22 4.55
N THR A 75 1.87 -11.33 5.32
CA THR A 75 2.68 -10.23 4.78
C THR A 75 4.14 -10.51 5.06
N ILE A 76 4.97 -10.51 4.02
CA ILE A 76 6.40 -10.79 4.11
C ILE A 76 7.16 -9.62 3.49
N ILE A 77 8.16 -9.09 4.21
CA ILE A 77 9.04 -8.09 3.65
C ILE A 77 9.88 -8.71 2.52
N ALA A 78 10.03 -7.99 1.43
CA ALA A 78 10.57 -8.55 0.19
C ALA A 78 11.99 -9.08 0.33
N SER A 79 12.87 -8.43 1.11
CA SER A 79 14.25 -8.89 1.38
C SER A 79 14.32 -10.25 2.07
N GLU A 80 13.28 -10.61 2.83
CA GLU A 80 13.25 -11.85 3.61
C GLU A 80 12.38 -12.96 2.95
N PHE A 81 11.78 -12.65 1.79
CA PHE A 81 10.77 -13.50 1.19
C PHE A 81 11.28 -14.89 0.86
N GLU A 82 12.45 -15.01 0.23
CA GLU A 82 13.05 -16.30 -0.14
C GLU A 82 13.35 -17.18 1.08
N HIS A 83 13.66 -16.56 2.22
CA HIS A 83 14.07 -17.26 3.44
C HIS A 83 12.90 -17.72 4.30
N PHE A 84 11.77 -17.01 4.27
CA PHE A 84 10.64 -17.25 5.21
C PHE A 84 9.31 -17.59 4.55
N ALA A 85 9.19 -17.44 3.21
CA ALA A 85 7.93 -17.70 2.54
C ALA A 85 7.72 -19.20 2.27
N PHE A 86 6.65 -19.76 2.83
CA PHE A 86 6.19 -21.10 2.48
C PHE A 86 5.27 -21.04 1.25
N ILE A 87 5.88 -20.98 0.07
CA ILE A 87 5.21 -20.84 -1.22
C ILE A 87 5.29 -22.13 -2.03
N ASP A 88 4.17 -22.47 -2.65
CA ASP A 88 4.00 -23.63 -3.53
C ASP A 88 3.11 -23.24 -4.75
N LYS A 89 2.81 -24.24 -5.59
CA LYS A 89 1.99 -24.04 -6.80
C LYS A 89 0.54 -23.63 -6.54
N ASP A 90 0.02 -23.86 -5.33
CA ASP A 90 -1.34 -23.54 -4.92
C ASP A 90 -1.40 -22.20 -4.15
N SER A 91 -0.27 -21.49 -4.11
CA SER A 91 -0.13 -20.19 -3.47
C SER A 91 -0.40 -19.04 -4.45
N LEU A 92 -0.97 -17.95 -3.94
CA LEU A 92 -1.07 -16.66 -4.61
C LEU A 92 -0.14 -15.66 -3.93
N VAL A 93 0.83 -15.14 -4.69
CA VAL A 93 1.72 -14.06 -4.24
C VAL A 93 1.26 -12.74 -4.87
N ILE A 94 0.97 -11.75 -4.03
CA ILE A 94 0.52 -10.43 -4.48
C ILE A 94 1.59 -9.40 -4.12
N ALA A 95 2.28 -8.88 -5.13
CA ALA A 95 3.33 -7.89 -4.97
C ALA A 95 2.76 -6.48 -4.93
N PHE A 96 3.18 -5.68 -3.96
CA PHE A 96 2.87 -4.25 -3.88
C PHE A 96 4.15 -3.43 -4.09
N SER A 97 4.16 -2.56 -5.09
CA SER A 97 5.30 -1.68 -5.36
C SER A 97 4.84 -0.39 -6.04
N GLN A 98 5.31 0.75 -5.55
CA GLN A 98 5.04 2.03 -6.21
C GLN A 98 5.74 2.10 -7.57
N SER A 99 7.04 1.85 -7.65
CA SER A 99 7.83 1.89 -8.88
C SER A 99 7.65 0.66 -9.77
N GLY A 100 7.36 -0.51 -9.15
CA GLY A 100 7.40 -1.80 -9.82
C GLY A 100 8.80 -2.23 -10.27
N GLU A 101 9.86 -1.57 -9.75
CA GLU A 101 11.27 -1.84 -10.08
C GLU A 101 12.13 -2.13 -8.83
N THR A 102 11.49 -2.34 -7.68
CA THR A 102 12.19 -2.68 -6.43
C THR A 102 12.84 -4.05 -6.55
N MET A 103 14.16 -4.12 -6.47
CA MET A 103 14.93 -5.37 -6.71
C MET A 103 14.50 -6.50 -5.79
N ASP A 104 14.38 -6.25 -4.48
CA ASP A 104 13.96 -7.28 -3.53
C ASP A 104 12.57 -7.86 -3.89
N VAL A 105 11.64 -7.01 -4.38
CA VAL A 105 10.32 -7.47 -4.84
C VAL A 105 10.45 -8.32 -6.10
N ILE A 106 11.30 -7.91 -7.04
CA ILE A 106 11.57 -8.66 -8.28
C ILE A 106 12.16 -10.03 -7.95
N ASP A 107 13.11 -10.10 -7.03
CA ASP A 107 13.76 -11.36 -6.63
C ASP A 107 12.77 -12.27 -5.86
N ALA A 108 11.95 -11.71 -4.99
CA ALA A 108 10.84 -12.42 -4.35
C ALA A 108 9.88 -13.05 -5.39
N LEU A 109 9.54 -12.30 -6.46
CA LEU A 109 8.69 -12.82 -7.53
C LEU A 109 9.38 -13.91 -8.39
N LYS A 110 10.68 -13.81 -8.64
CA LYS A 110 11.45 -14.89 -9.29
C LYS A 110 11.38 -16.17 -8.44
N TYR A 111 11.58 -16.03 -7.13
CA TYR A 111 11.46 -17.15 -6.20
C TYR A 111 10.04 -17.74 -6.21
N ALA A 112 9.00 -16.92 -6.08
CA ALA A 112 7.62 -17.39 -6.13
C ALA A 112 7.30 -18.14 -7.45
N LYS A 113 7.78 -17.62 -8.57
CA LYS A 113 7.62 -18.23 -9.89
C LYS A 113 8.34 -19.58 -9.98
N SER A 114 9.52 -19.72 -9.39
CA SER A 114 10.25 -20.99 -9.34
C SER A 114 9.53 -22.08 -8.55
N LYS A 115 8.62 -21.67 -7.62
CA LYS A 115 7.76 -22.58 -6.85
C LYS A 115 6.41 -22.87 -7.55
N GLY A 116 6.18 -22.28 -8.72
CA GLY A 116 4.94 -22.45 -9.48
C GLY A 116 3.75 -21.64 -8.96
N ALA A 117 3.97 -20.69 -8.03
CA ALA A 117 2.91 -19.85 -7.49
C ALA A 117 2.31 -18.94 -8.54
N LYS A 118 1.01 -18.61 -8.40
CA LYS A 118 0.39 -17.54 -9.16
C LYS A 118 0.83 -16.19 -8.63
N ILE A 119 1.07 -15.25 -9.55
CA ILE A 119 1.57 -13.92 -9.21
C ILE A 119 0.55 -12.87 -9.62
N ALA A 120 0.15 -12.05 -8.67
CA ALA A 120 -0.56 -10.81 -8.95
C ALA A 120 0.29 -9.61 -8.48
N SER A 121 0.01 -8.43 -9.04
CA SER A 121 0.67 -7.20 -8.59
C SER A 121 -0.26 -6.01 -8.49
N VAL A 122 0.09 -5.10 -7.60
CA VAL A 122 -0.54 -3.80 -7.39
C VAL A 122 0.57 -2.75 -7.51
N VAL A 123 0.62 -2.06 -8.64
CA VAL A 123 1.72 -1.14 -9.00
C VAL A 123 1.20 0.23 -9.39
N ASN A 124 2.06 1.26 -9.34
CA ASN A 124 1.70 2.60 -9.80
C ASN A 124 2.26 2.89 -11.20
N VAL A 125 3.44 2.35 -11.52
CA VAL A 125 4.08 2.60 -12.83
C VAL A 125 3.70 1.48 -13.79
N PRO A 126 3.00 1.80 -14.89
CA PRO A 126 2.65 0.81 -15.90
C PRO A 126 3.90 0.31 -16.63
N TYR A 127 3.80 -0.90 -17.16
CA TYR A 127 4.88 -1.59 -17.88
C TYR A 127 6.15 -1.85 -17.07
N SER A 128 6.08 -1.71 -15.74
CA SER A 128 7.19 -2.03 -14.84
C SER A 128 7.53 -3.53 -14.84
N THR A 129 8.73 -3.85 -14.34
CA THR A 129 9.21 -5.25 -14.29
C THR A 129 8.29 -6.12 -13.45
N VAL A 130 7.87 -5.65 -12.26
CA VAL A 130 6.90 -6.36 -11.41
C VAL A 130 5.59 -6.62 -12.15
N GLN A 131 5.08 -5.64 -12.89
CA GLN A 131 3.86 -5.82 -13.69
C GLN A 131 4.03 -6.89 -14.78
N ARG A 132 5.14 -6.85 -15.54
CA ARG A 132 5.42 -7.82 -16.61
C ARG A 132 5.63 -9.25 -16.12
N MET A 133 6.08 -9.40 -14.85
CA MET A 133 6.27 -10.72 -14.22
C MET A 133 4.99 -11.34 -13.69
N SER A 134 3.91 -10.54 -13.59
CA SER A 134 2.65 -10.94 -12.95
C SER A 134 1.64 -11.49 -13.95
N ASP A 135 0.88 -12.50 -13.52
CA ASP A 135 -0.24 -13.08 -14.29
C ASP A 135 -1.46 -12.14 -14.30
N LEU A 136 -1.55 -11.27 -13.29
CA LEU A 136 -2.59 -10.27 -13.13
C LEU A 136 -2.01 -9.02 -12.48
N SER A 137 -2.40 -7.83 -12.96
CA SER A 137 -1.94 -6.58 -12.36
C SER A 137 -3.06 -5.55 -12.24
N LEU A 138 -3.04 -4.83 -11.11
CA LEU A 138 -3.85 -3.62 -10.88
C LEU A 138 -2.95 -2.40 -10.78
N ASN A 139 -3.43 -1.28 -11.30
CA ASN A 139 -2.75 0.01 -11.17
C ASN A 139 -3.41 0.85 -10.08
N ILE A 140 -2.62 1.39 -9.16
CA ILE A 140 -3.13 2.25 -8.07
C ILE A 140 -3.46 3.67 -8.52
N LEU A 141 -3.09 4.07 -9.73
CA LEU A 141 -3.44 5.36 -10.33
C LEU A 141 -3.06 6.59 -9.46
N ALA A 142 -2.01 6.49 -8.64
CA ALA A 142 -1.53 7.61 -7.84
C ALA A 142 -0.87 8.71 -8.71
N GLY A 143 -0.54 8.39 -9.96
CA GLY A 143 0.20 9.29 -10.85
C GLY A 143 1.66 9.40 -10.46
N GLN A 144 2.36 10.39 -11.02
CA GLN A 144 3.77 10.60 -10.71
C GLN A 144 3.95 11.07 -9.26
N GLU A 145 4.83 10.41 -8.53
CA GLU A 145 5.25 10.74 -7.16
C GLU A 145 6.74 11.03 -7.20
N VAL A 146 7.11 12.27 -6.88
CA VAL A 146 8.48 12.81 -7.00
C VAL A 146 9.16 12.85 -5.63
N CYS A 147 8.37 13.01 -4.56
CA CYS A 147 8.90 12.99 -3.21
C CYS A 147 9.49 11.62 -2.88
N VAL A 148 10.61 11.62 -2.14
CA VAL A 148 11.25 10.39 -1.66
C VAL A 148 10.31 9.60 -0.74
N ALA A 149 9.61 10.29 0.15
CA ALA A 149 8.63 9.67 1.04
C ALA A 149 7.32 9.41 0.29
N ALA A 150 6.85 8.18 0.32
CA ALA A 150 5.56 7.80 -0.23
C ALA A 150 4.42 8.55 0.48
N THR A 151 3.47 9.05 -0.31
CA THR A 151 2.27 9.76 0.16
C THR A 151 1.02 9.16 -0.49
N LYS A 152 0.61 9.69 -1.63
CA LYS A 152 -0.58 9.27 -2.37
C LYS A 152 -0.51 7.83 -2.89
N SER A 153 0.68 7.31 -3.17
CA SER A 153 0.84 5.91 -3.56
C SER A 153 0.53 4.96 -2.39
N PHE A 154 0.99 5.30 -1.18
CA PHE A 154 0.67 4.54 0.04
C PHE A 154 -0.84 4.53 0.31
N ILE A 155 -1.49 5.71 0.25
CA ILE A 155 -2.95 5.83 0.43
C ILE A 155 -3.71 4.98 -0.59
N ASN A 156 -3.33 5.03 -1.87
CA ASN A 156 -4.01 4.25 -2.89
C ASN A 156 -3.76 2.74 -2.77
N GLN A 157 -2.60 2.30 -2.28
CA GLN A 157 -2.37 0.90 -1.92
C GLN A 157 -3.29 0.44 -0.78
N LEU A 158 -3.44 1.27 0.26
CA LEU A 158 -4.39 0.99 1.34
C LEU A 158 -5.83 0.90 0.83
N LEU A 159 -6.24 1.76 -0.10
CA LEU A 159 -7.57 1.72 -0.69
C LEU A 159 -7.85 0.45 -1.48
N ILE A 160 -6.88 -0.05 -2.26
CA ILE A 160 -7.01 -1.35 -2.94
C ILE A 160 -7.18 -2.47 -1.91
N LEU A 161 -6.34 -2.49 -0.86
CA LEU A 161 -6.42 -3.52 0.19
C LEU A 161 -7.74 -3.47 0.95
N LEU A 162 -8.23 -2.27 1.23
CA LEU A 162 -9.52 -2.07 1.87
C LEU A 162 -10.69 -2.48 0.95
N ALA A 163 -10.60 -2.16 -0.36
CA ALA A 163 -11.57 -2.59 -1.35
C ALA A 163 -11.58 -4.12 -1.51
N ILE A 164 -10.42 -4.77 -1.46
CA ILE A 164 -10.31 -6.23 -1.43
C ILE A 164 -11.03 -6.76 -0.18
N ALA A 165 -10.69 -6.28 1.02
CA ALA A 165 -11.29 -6.75 2.26
C ALA A 165 -12.82 -6.52 2.30
N ASN A 166 -13.32 -5.44 1.69
CA ASN A 166 -14.75 -5.16 1.57
C ASN A 166 -15.49 -6.26 0.77
N GLN A 167 -14.85 -6.89 -0.22
CA GLN A 167 -15.40 -8.04 -0.95
C GLN A 167 -15.49 -9.33 -0.11
N PHE A 168 -14.82 -9.34 1.05
CA PHE A 168 -14.86 -10.43 2.03
C PHE A 168 -15.68 -10.08 3.27
N GLY A 169 -16.43 -8.97 3.24
CA GLY A 169 -17.33 -8.57 4.32
C GLY A 169 -16.75 -7.57 5.31
N TYR A 170 -15.57 -6.96 5.03
CA TYR A 170 -15.10 -5.84 5.85
C TYR A 170 -15.97 -4.61 5.60
N GLU A 171 -16.78 -4.24 6.58
CA GLU A 171 -17.68 -3.10 6.47
C GLU A 171 -16.90 -1.78 6.42
N CYS A 172 -16.96 -1.11 5.29
CA CYS A 172 -16.36 0.20 5.08
C CYS A 172 -17.08 0.96 3.98
N ALA A 173 -17.39 2.23 4.23
CA ALA A 173 -17.96 3.15 3.24
C ALA A 173 -16.86 3.70 2.32
N LEU A 174 -16.37 2.89 1.38
CA LEU A 174 -15.26 3.25 0.48
C LEU A 174 -15.46 4.59 -0.21
N ALA A 175 -16.68 4.87 -0.68
CA ALA A 175 -17.01 6.11 -1.40
C ALA A 175 -16.80 7.38 -0.56
N SER A 176 -16.86 7.29 0.78
CA SER A 176 -16.67 8.44 1.67
C SER A 176 -15.18 8.72 1.99
N ILE A 177 -14.28 7.79 1.72
CA ILE A 177 -12.86 7.91 2.09
C ILE A 177 -12.19 9.14 1.47
N PRO A 178 -12.37 9.47 0.17
CA PRO A 178 -11.76 10.67 -0.41
C PRO A 178 -12.14 11.97 0.32
N ASP A 179 -13.39 12.07 0.79
CA ASP A 179 -13.83 13.23 1.54
C ASP A 179 -13.33 13.20 3.00
N ALA A 180 -13.20 12.02 3.61
CA ALA A 180 -12.56 11.85 4.90
C ALA A 180 -11.07 12.27 4.85
N ILE A 181 -10.32 11.88 3.81
CA ILE A 181 -8.94 12.34 3.60
C ILE A 181 -8.91 13.88 3.50
N LYS A 182 -9.80 14.47 2.71
CA LYS A 182 -9.88 15.92 2.55
C LYS A 182 -10.17 16.62 3.88
N SER A 183 -10.99 16.04 4.75
CA SER A 183 -11.34 16.63 6.04
C SER A 183 -10.15 16.77 7.00
N VAL A 184 -9.10 15.93 6.85
CA VAL A 184 -7.87 16.01 7.64
C VAL A 184 -7.13 17.34 7.40
N PHE A 185 -7.25 17.92 6.20
CA PHE A 185 -6.52 19.15 5.84
C PHE A 185 -6.93 20.38 6.65
N ILE A 186 -8.12 20.39 7.27
CA ILE A 186 -8.54 21.48 8.18
C ILE A 186 -7.64 21.56 9.43
N HIS A 187 -6.95 20.47 9.76
CA HIS A 187 -6.07 20.40 10.93
C HIS A 187 -4.63 20.85 10.64
N GLU A 188 -4.32 21.37 9.43
CA GLU A 188 -2.96 21.75 9.02
C GLU A 188 -2.26 22.65 10.05
N ILE A 189 -2.95 23.67 10.58
CA ILE A 189 -2.39 24.60 11.56
C ILE A 189 -1.99 23.88 12.86
N ALA A 190 -2.86 23.00 13.35
CA ALA A 190 -2.59 22.21 14.56
C ALA A 190 -1.42 21.22 14.33
N ILE A 191 -1.40 20.56 13.17
CA ILE A 191 -0.30 19.65 12.78
C ILE A 191 1.02 20.40 12.70
N ARG A 192 1.05 21.59 12.11
CA ARG A 192 2.26 22.43 12.05
C ARG A 192 2.78 22.83 13.44
N LYS A 193 1.87 23.11 14.40
CA LYS A 193 2.24 23.40 15.78
C LYS A 193 2.90 22.18 16.44
N ILE A 194 2.28 20.99 16.31
CA ILE A 194 2.83 19.74 16.84
C ILE A 194 4.18 19.44 16.19
N ALA A 195 4.30 19.55 14.88
CA ALA A 195 5.56 19.29 14.17
C ALA A 195 6.71 20.18 14.65
N LYS A 196 6.44 21.48 14.96
CA LYS A 196 7.44 22.40 15.52
C LYS A 196 7.92 21.97 16.92
N GLU A 197 7.04 21.37 17.73
CA GLU A 197 7.45 20.83 19.03
C GLU A 197 8.27 19.55 18.84
N LEU A 198 7.80 18.62 18.02
CA LEU A 198 8.50 17.36 17.74
C LEU A 198 9.91 17.60 17.17
N ALA A 199 10.07 18.61 16.32
CA ALA A 199 11.36 18.97 15.71
C ALA A 199 12.45 19.40 16.74
N LYS A 200 12.10 19.64 17.99
CA LYS A 200 13.05 19.93 19.07
C LYS A 200 13.69 18.69 19.67
N HIS A 201 13.17 17.50 19.34
CA HIS A 201 13.61 16.22 19.88
C HIS A 201 14.44 15.46 18.84
N ARG A 202 15.40 14.67 19.31
CA ARG A 202 16.23 13.80 18.47
C ARG A 202 15.63 12.42 18.25
N ASP A 203 14.85 11.98 19.23
CA ASP A 203 14.25 10.65 19.28
C ASP A 203 12.77 10.77 19.61
N LEU A 204 11.95 9.96 18.94
CA LEU A 204 10.51 9.88 19.15
C LEU A 204 10.07 8.41 19.24
N TYR A 205 9.18 8.12 20.18
CA TYR A 205 8.52 6.83 20.29
C TYR A 205 7.11 6.92 19.74
N ILE A 206 6.81 6.10 18.74
CA ILE A 206 5.48 6.02 18.14
C ILE A 206 4.91 4.66 18.46
N ILE A 207 3.82 4.63 19.21
CA ILE A 207 3.18 3.40 19.68
C ILE A 207 1.84 3.19 19.00
N GLY A 208 1.53 1.94 18.72
CA GLY A 208 0.25 1.52 18.12
C GLY A 208 -0.05 0.06 18.42
N ARG A 209 -1.33 -0.30 18.42
CA ARG A 209 -1.81 -1.66 18.63
C ARG A 209 -2.93 -1.98 17.65
N GLY A 210 -3.05 -3.25 17.22
CA GLY A 210 -4.04 -3.67 16.23
C GLY A 210 -3.85 -2.89 14.92
N LEU A 211 -4.91 -2.35 14.36
CA LEU A 211 -4.86 -1.58 13.11
C LEU A 211 -3.95 -0.34 13.19
N SER A 212 -3.73 0.21 14.39
CA SER A 212 -2.82 1.36 14.57
C SER A 212 -1.34 0.97 14.55
N TYR A 213 -0.98 -0.32 14.69
CA TYR A 213 0.42 -0.75 14.68
C TYR A 213 1.12 -0.53 13.33
N PRO A 214 0.57 -0.96 12.18
CA PRO A 214 1.16 -0.66 10.88
C PRO A 214 1.20 0.84 10.57
N VAL A 215 0.20 1.60 11.02
CA VAL A 215 0.17 3.06 10.88
C VAL A 215 1.28 3.72 11.69
N ALA A 216 1.51 3.28 12.93
CA ALA A 216 2.61 3.76 13.76
C ALA A 216 3.99 3.47 13.13
N ARG A 217 4.16 2.30 12.52
CA ARG A 217 5.38 1.95 11.78
C ARG A 217 5.59 2.86 10.56
N GLU A 218 4.54 3.12 9.80
CA GLU A 218 4.61 4.02 8.65
C GLU A 218 4.93 5.45 9.08
N MET A 219 4.29 5.95 10.14
CA MET A 219 4.58 7.26 10.68
C MET A 219 6.04 7.38 11.13
N ALA A 220 6.58 6.37 11.83
CA ALA A 220 7.98 6.33 12.25
C ALA A 220 8.91 6.36 11.03
N LEU A 221 8.60 5.59 9.98
CA LEU A 221 9.37 5.59 8.74
C LEU A 221 9.36 6.97 8.08
N LYS A 222 8.21 7.61 7.94
CA LYS A 222 8.08 8.93 7.31
C LYS A 222 8.83 10.01 8.07
N ILE A 223 8.72 10.04 9.40
CA ILE A 223 9.46 11.00 10.23
C ILE A 223 10.97 10.79 10.06
N LYS A 224 11.44 9.54 10.12
CA LYS A 224 12.87 9.23 9.94
C LYS A 224 13.40 9.61 8.56
N GLU A 225 12.67 9.29 7.49
CA GLU A 225 13.08 9.59 6.12
C GLU A 225 13.19 11.08 5.83
N ILE A 226 12.30 11.90 6.41
CA ILE A 226 12.19 13.33 6.08
C ILE A 226 12.99 14.20 7.03
N SER A 227 12.96 13.91 8.33
CA SER A 227 13.52 14.78 9.36
C SER A 227 14.77 14.23 10.02
N TYR A 228 15.15 12.97 9.76
CA TYR A 228 16.23 12.26 10.43
C TYR A 228 16.07 12.14 11.95
N ILE A 229 14.86 12.34 12.47
CA ILE A 229 14.52 12.05 13.86
C ILE A 229 14.30 10.54 14.00
N HIS A 230 14.97 9.93 14.95
CA HIS A 230 14.89 8.49 15.21
C HIS A 230 13.66 8.10 16.01
#